data_a26d9dad844090df4873f25aca4dca62
#
_entry.id   a26d9dad844090df4873f25aca4dca62
#
_cell.length_a   1.000
_cell.length_b   1.000
_cell.length_c   1.000
_cell.angle_alpha   90.00
_cell.angle_beta   90.00
_cell.angle_gamma   90.00
#
_symmetry.space_group_name_H-M   'P 1'
#
loop_
_entity.id
_entity.type
_entity.pdbx_description
1 polymer ?
#
loop_
_entity_poly.entity_id
_entity_poly.type
_entity_poly.pdbx_seq_one_letter_code
_entity_poly.pdbx_strand_id
1 'polypeptide(L)'
;MRLFIAAELPEEMLDALAETQAGLRDTLRGRYVAPDMLHVTLAFLGDVPGALVPDVVGVLEAACAGVDPIDASLGELGYFGRPRKATIWQAVDGGNALVDLAETVRAQLRLGGFSFDEKDFRAHVTLMRAADLASVAELPMPHIARGPIDAITLFSSDLSGPHPVYEPLHMVRLG
;
A
#
# COMPACT_ATOMS: atom_id res chain seq x y z
N MET A 1 -0.14 -5.21 -18.58
CA MET A 1 -0.26 -5.69 -17.18
C MET A 1 -0.48 -4.48 -16.28
N ARG A 2 -1.41 -4.58 -15.36
CA ARG A 2 -1.67 -3.51 -14.38
C ARG A 2 -0.69 -3.65 -13.22
N LEU A 3 0.20 -2.68 -13.04
CA LEU A 3 1.34 -2.75 -12.12
C LEU A 3 1.26 -1.71 -11.00
N PHE A 4 1.80 -2.08 -9.85
CA PHE A 4 2.08 -1.16 -8.75
C PHE A 4 3.31 -1.61 -7.94
N ILE A 5 3.98 -0.67 -7.31
CA ILE A 5 5.12 -0.90 -6.41
C ILE A 5 4.65 -0.62 -4.99
N ALA A 6 4.90 -1.54 -4.08
CA ALA A 6 4.46 -1.46 -2.70
C ALA A 6 5.50 -1.93 -1.70
N ALA A 7 5.47 -1.33 -0.51
CA ALA A 7 6.18 -1.82 0.66
C ALA A 7 5.36 -2.91 1.33
N GLU A 8 6.00 -4.03 1.61
CA GLU A 8 5.42 -5.10 2.41
C GLU A 8 5.57 -4.81 3.90
N LEU A 9 4.58 -5.22 4.69
CA LEU A 9 4.52 -4.91 6.11
C LEU A 9 5.00 -6.11 6.94
N PRO A 10 5.69 -5.87 8.06
CA PRO A 10 6.08 -6.93 8.97
C PRO A 10 4.85 -7.56 9.64
N GLU A 11 5.00 -8.79 10.11
CA GLU A 11 3.91 -9.60 10.67
C GLU A 11 3.20 -8.90 11.83
N GLU A 12 3.93 -8.23 12.71
CA GLU A 12 3.36 -7.50 13.84
C GLU A 12 2.38 -6.40 13.40
N MET A 13 2.71 -5.71 12.31
CA MET A 13 1.82 -4.70 11.75
C MET A 13 0.62 -5.33 11.04
N LEU A 14 0.82 -6.42 10.32
CA LEU A 14 -0.28 -7.16 9.67
C LEU A 14 -1.28 -7.69 10.69
N ASP A 15 -0.81 -8.23 11.81
CA ASP A 15 -1.67 -8.71 12.91
C ASP A 15 -2.50 -7.56 13.51
N ALA A 16 -1.89 -6.42 13.78
CA ALA A 16 -2.59 -5.24 14.29
C ALA A 16 -3.63 -4.71 13.30
N LEU A 17 -3.32 -4.70 12.00
CA LEU A 17 -4.26 -4.31 10.95
C LEU A 17 -5.46 -5.26 10.87
N ALA A 18 -5.23 -6.58 11.01
CA ALA A 18 -6.30 -7.57 11.04
C ALA A 18 -7.23 -7.36 12.25
N GLU A 19 -6.68 -7.03 13.42
CA GLU A 19 -7.47 -6.69 14.61
C GLU A 19 -8.27 -5.41 14.42
N THR A 20 -7.69 -4.40 13.80
CA THR A 20 -8.42 -3.17 13.43
C THR A 20 -9.58 -3.48 12.47
N GLN A 21 -9.35 -4.31 11.44
CA GLN A 21 -10.40 -4.74 10.52
C GLN A 21 -11.51 -5.52 11.26
N ALA A 22 -11.17 -6.36 12.21
CA ALA A 22 -12.16 -7.10 13.02
C ALA A 22 -13.07 -6.14 13.81
N GLY A 23 -12.50 -5.09 14.41
CA GLY A 23 -13.28 -4.04 15.06
C GLY A 23 -14.17 -3.25 14.12
N LEU A 24 -13.69 -2.95 12.90
CA LEU A 24 -14.50 -2.29 11.89
C LEU A 24 -15.69 -3.14 11.43
N ARG A 25 -15.53 -4.46 11.32
CA ARG A 25 -16.59 -5.39 10.92
C ARG A 25 -17.78 -5.40 11.88
N ASP A 26 -17.57 -5.04 13.12
CA ASP A 26 -18.66 -4.96 14.11
C ASP A 26 -19.66 -3.82 13.80
N THR A 27 -19.22 -2.79 13.06
CA THR A 27 -20.02 -1.57 12.83
C THR A 27 -20.15 -1.18 11.36
N LEU A 28 -19.25 -1.62 10.49
CA LEU A 28 -19.21 -1.20 9.09
C LEU A 28 -19.34 -2.36 8.13
N ARG A 29 -20.21 -2.16 7.13
CA ARG A 29 -20.31 -3.02 5.96
C ARG A 29 -19.54 -2.42 4.79
N GLY A 30 -18.95 -3.29 3.98
CA GLY A 30 -18.17 -2.92 2.81
C GLY A 30 -17.26 -4.09 2.41
N ARG A 31 -16.32 -3.80 1.53
CA ARG A 31 -15.37 -4.80 1.04
C ARG A 31 -14.05 -4.66 1.81
N TYR A 32 -13.76 -5.61 2.67
CA TYR A 32 -12.51 -5.66 3.41
C TYR A 32 -11.38 -6.19 2.53
N VAL A 33 -10.21 -5.57 2.65
CA VAL A 33 -9.00 -6.04 1.97
C VAL A 33 -8.53 -7.31 2.66
N ALA A 34 -8.22 -8.35 1.89
CA ALA A 34 -7.72 -9.61 2.43
C ALA A 34 -6.35 -9.41 3.11
N PRO A 35 -6.02 -10.17 4.17
CA PRO A 35 -4.77 -9.98 4.93
C PRO A 35 -3.50 -10.03 4.08
N ASP A 36 -3.45 -10.91 3.09
CA ASP A 36 -2.32 -11.09 2.16
C ASP A 36 -2.21 -9.98 1.10
N MET A 37 -3.17 -9.05 1.08
CA MET A 37 -3.21 -7.91 0.16
C MET A 37 -2.96 -6.56 0.87
N LEU A 38 -2.73 -6.58 2.18
CA LEU A 38 -2.41 -5.37 2.96
C LEU A 38 -0.98 -4.91 2.66
N HIS A 39 -0.83 -3.67 2.21
CA HIS A 39 0.45 -3.11 1.80
C HIS A 39 0.42 -1.57 1.81
N VAL A 40 1.58 -0.96 1.72
CA VAL A 40 1.72 0.49 1.45
C VAL A 40 2.11 0.69 -0.01
N THR A 41 1.23 1.25 -0.81
CA THR A 41 1.55 1.57 -2.21
C THR A 41 2.50 2.77 -2.29
N LEU A 42 3.65 2.58 -2.94
CA LEU A 42 4.61 3.65 -3.22
C LEU A 42 4.35 4.33 -4.56
N ALA A 43 4.01 3.54 -5.58
CA ALA A 43 3.65 4.04 -6.90
C ALA A 43 2.68 3.11 -7.61
N PHE A 44 1.63 3.67 -8.19
CA PHE A 44 0.66 2.95 -8.99
C PHE A 44 0.86 3.30 -10.47
N LEU A 45 1.35 2.34 -11.27
CA LEU A 45 1.70 2.58 -12.68
C LEU A 45 0.50 2.41 -13.63
N GLY A 46 -0.52 1.64 -13.24
CA GLY A 46 -1.59 1.26 -14.16
C GLY A 46 -1.09 0.28 -15.22
N ASP A 47 -1.67 0.35 -16.42
CA ASP A 47 -1.35 -0.59 -17.49
C ASP A 47 0.01 -0.32 -18.11
N VAL A 48 0.89 -1.33 -18.04
CA VAL A 48 2.25 -1.33 -18.62
C VAL A 48 2.37 -2.50 -19.59
N PRO A 49 2.91 -2.32 -20.78
CA PRO A 49 3.21 -3.43 -21.70
C PRO A 49 4.10 -4.46 -21.02
N GLY A 50 3.76 -5.75 -21.16
CA GLY A 50 4.51 -6.83 -20.51
C GLY A 50 6.01 -6.86 -20.87
N ALA A 51 6.36 -6.42 -22.09
CA ALA A 51 7.76 -6.32 -22.55
C ALA A 51 8.58 -5.30 -21.73
N LEU A 52 7.95 -4.33 -21.07
CA LEU A 52 8.61 -3.29 -20.26
C LEU A 52 8.71 -3.65 -18.78
N VAL A 53 8.18 -4.79 -18.35
CA VAL A 53 8.29 -5.23 -16.95
C VAL A 53 9.75 -5.32 -16.48
N PRO A 54 10.70 -5.86 -17.25
CA PRO A 54 12.12 -5.87 -16.86
C PRO A 54 12.70 -4.46 -16.61
N ASP A 55 12.26 -3.46 -17.35
CA ASP A 55 12.70 -2.07 -17.17
C ASP A 55 12.15 -1.49 -15.87
N VAL A 56 10.89 -1.80 -15.51
CA VAL A 56 10.32 -1.42 -14.22
C VAL A 56 11.03 -2.12 -13.06
N VAL A 57 11.44 -3.38 -13.23
CA VAL A 57 12.28 -4.10 -12.25
C VAL A 57 13.60 -3.36 -12.05
N GLY A 58 14.27 -2.95 -13.11
CA GLY A 58 15.50 -2.17 -13.02
C GLY A 58 15.34 -0.85 -12.29
N VAL A 59 14.21 -0.16 -12.50
CA VAL A 59 13.84 1.05 -11.75
C VAL A 59 13.73 0.75 -10.25
N LEU A 60 13.03 -0.32 -9.89
CA LEU A 60 12.84 -0.71 -8.49
C LEU A 60 14.17 -1.05 -7.81
N GLU A 61 15.01 -1.84 -8.47
CA GLU A 61 16.34 -2.19 -7.95
C GLU A 61 17.22 -0.97 -7.74
N ALA A 62 17.24 -0.05 -8.71
CA ALA A 62 18.00 1.21 -8.61
C ALA A 62 17.51 2.09 -7.46
N ALA A 63 16.19 2.19 -7.28
CA ALA A 63 15.59 3.01 -6.23
C ALA A 63 15.87 2.46 -4.82
N CYS A 64 15.95 1.14 -4.66
CA CYS A 64 16.16 0.47 -3.39
C CYS A 64 17.65 0.24 -3.06
N ALA A 65 18.56 0.50 -4.00
CA ALA A 65 19.99 0.27 -3.79
C ALA A 65 20.53 1.08 -2.63
N GLY A 66 21.14 0.40 -1.64
CA GLY A 66 21.73 1.04 -0.46
C GLY A 66 20.73 1.60 0.55
N VAL A 67 19.45 1.28 0.42
CA VAL A 67 18.42 1.68 1.38
C VAL A 67 18.34 0.63 2.50
N ASP A 68 18.49 1.08 3.74
CA ASP A 68 18.33 0.23 4.92
C ASP A 68 16.85 -0.07 5.21
N PRO A 69 16.55 -1.15 5.97
CA PRO A 69 15.20 -1.39 6.47
C PRO A 69 14.64 -0.17 7.20
N ILE A 70 13.36 0.13 6.99
CA ILE A 70 12.70 1.32 7.49
C ILE A 70 11.87 0.98 8.71
N ASP A 71 12.21 1.53 9.86
CA ASP A 71 11.38 1.40 11.07
C ASP A 71 10.08 2.18 10.87
N ALA A 72 8.96 1.50 10.96
CA ALA A 72 7.64 2.07 10.72
C ALA A 72 6.65 1.71 11.82
N SER A 73 5.63 2.54 11.98
CA SER A 73 4.55 2.33 12.93
C SER A 73 3.19 2.63 12.30
N LEU A 74 2.15 1.95 12.79
CA LEU A 74 0.77 2.24 12.44
C LEU A 74 0.27 3.46 13.19
N GLY A 75 -0.51 4.29 12.51
CA GLY A 75 -1.10 5.50 13.06
C GLY A 75 -2.62 5.48 13.07
N GLU A 76 -3.22 6.64 12.87
CA GLU A 76 -4.67 6.85 12.92
C GLU A 76 -5.40 6.30 11.70
N LEU A 77 -6.70 6.07 11.88
CA LEU A 77 -7.63 5.79 10.78
C LEU A 77 -8.01 7.08 10.06
N GLY A 78 -8.24 6.94 8.76
CA GLY A 78 -8.80 7.98 7.93
C GLY A 78 -9.63 7.39 6.80
N TYR A 79 -10.18 8.25 5.95
CA TYR A 79 -10.89 7.79 4.78
C TYR A 79 -10.68 8.72 3.58
N PHE A 80 -10.81 8.14 2.39
CA PHE A 80 -10.92 8.87 1.12
C PHE A 80 -12.31 8.69 0.53
N GLY A 81 -12.70 9.64 -0.30
CA GLY A 81 -13.96 9.60 -1.02
C GLY A 81 -15.14 10.13 -0.22
N ARG A 82 -16.35 9.78 -0.66
CA ARG A 82 -17.59 10.23 -0.03
C ARG A 82 -17.90 9.36 1.20
N PRO A 83 -18.53 9.94 2.27
CA PRO A 83 -18.87 9.17 3.48
C PRO A 83 -19.72 7.92 3.22
N ARG A 84 -20.59 7.93 2.23
CA ARG A 84 -21.43 6.76 1.89
C ARG A 84 -20.74 5.71 1.03
N LYS A 85 -19.54 6.02 0.50
CA LYS A 85 -18.74 5.12 -0.32
C LYS A 85 -17.27 5.37 -0.05
N ALA A 86 -16.88 5.23 1.19
CA ALA A 86 -15.54 5.57 1.65
C ALA A 86 -14.55 4.42 1.46
N THR A 87 -13.29 4.79 1.24
CA THR A 87 -12.14 3.89 1.39
C THR A 87 -11.50 4.20 2.73
N ILE A 88 -11.54 3.24 3.65
CA ILE A 88 -10.94 3.39 4.98
C ILE A 88 -9.51 2.88 4.96
N TRP A 89 -8.62 3.65 5.53
CA TRP A 89 -7.20 3.35 5.61
C TRP A 89 -6.65 3.63 7.00
N GLN A 90 -5.52 3.01 7.32
CA GLN A 90 -4.73 3.31 8.51
C GLN A 90 -3.40 3.92 8.10
N ALA A 91 -3.00 5.01 8.74
CA ALA A 91 -1.75 5.70 8.46
C ALA A 91 -0.54 4.83 8.83
N VAL A 92 0.53 4.99 8.08
CA VAL A 92 1.84 4.39 8.37
C VAL A 92 2.86 5.52 8.48
N ASP A 93 3.57 5.55 9.59
CA ASP A 93 4.68 6.48 9.80
C ASP A 93 6.00 5.73 9.70
N GLY A 94 6.73 5.94 8.63
CA GLY A 94 8.08 5.47 8.40
C GLY A 94 9.11 6.61 8.39
N GLY A 95 8.73 7.78 8.94
CA GLY A 95 9.55 8.98 8.94
C GLY A 95 9.93 9.43 7.53
N ASN A 96 11.00 10.22 7.44
CA ASN A 96 11.51 10.69 6.16
C ASN A 96 11.99 9.53 5.27
N ALA A 97 12.51 8.45 5.85
CA ALA A 97 13.05 7.33 5.09
C ALA A 97 12.01 6.69 4.14
N LEU A 98 10.77 6.52 4.61
CA LEU A 98 9.70 5.96 3.77
C LEU A 98 9.25 6.95 2.70
N VAL A 99 9.13 8.22 3.04
CA VAL A 99 8.78 9.29 2.09
C VAL A 99 9.87 9.43 1.02
N ASP A 100 11.13 9.46 1.41
CA ASP A 100 12.27 9.59 0.50
C ASP A 100 12.37 8.38 -0.45
N LEU A 101 12.12 7.17 0.06
CA LEU A 101 12.08 5.98 -0.79
C LEU A 101 10.96 6.06 -1.83
N ALA A 102 9.75 6.45 -1.42
CA ALA A 102 8.63 6.62 -2.34
C ALA A 102 8.93 7.66 -3.42
N GLU A 103 9.50 8.80 -3.05
CA GLU A 103 9.91 9.85 -3.98
C GLU A 103 11.04 9.38 -4.91
N THR A 104 12.00 8.62 -4.40
CA THR A 104 13.08 8.03 -5.22
C THR A 104 12.52 7.05 -6.25
N VAL A 105 11.61 6.16 -5.85
CA VAL A 105 10.92 5.24 -6.78
C VAL A 105 10.21 6.04 -7.87
N ARG A 106 9.46 7.06 -7.51
CA ARG A 106 8.71 7.90 -8.46
C ARG A 106 9.65 8.69 -9.40
N ALA A 107 10.76 9.22 -8.88
CA ALA A 107 11.75 9.91 -9.69
C ALA A 107 12.41 8.97 -10.71
N GLN A 108 12.74 7.75 -10.31
CA GLN A 108 13.30 6.73 -11.21
C GLN A 108 12.29 6.30 -12.27
N LEU A 109 11.01 6.18 -11.92
CA LEU A 109 9.94 5.89 -12.89
C LEU A 109 9.84 7.01 -13.95
N ARG A 110 9.86 8.27 -13.53
CA ARG A 110 9.87 9.43 -14.47
C ARG A 110 11.07 9.39 -15.40
N LEU A 111 12.27 9.13 -14.88
CA LEU A 111 13.49 9.01 -15.67
C LEU A 111 13.41 7.86 -16.68
N GLY A 112 12.78 6.75 -16.31
CA GLY A 112 12.52 5.62 -17.19
C GLY A 112 11.37 5.83 -18.17
N GLY A 113 10.69 6.98 -18.14
CA GLY A 113 9.56 7.28 -19.03
C GLY A 113 8.25 6.59 -18.66
N PHE A 114 8.13 6.09 -17.41
CA PHE A 114 6.91 5.46 -16.93
C PHE A 114 5.96 6.47 -16.32
N SER A 115 4.68 6.35 -16.67
CA SER A 115 3.60 7.10 -16.02
C SER A 115 3.17 6.38 -14.73
N PHE A 116 2.72 7.14 -13.75
CA PHE A 116 2.12 6.62 -12.52
C PHE A 116 1.15 7.66 -11.95
N ASP A 117 0.38 7.29 -10.93
CA ASP A 117 -0.51 8.22 -10.24
C ASP A 117 0.31 9.28 -9.49
N GLU A 118 0.26 10.52 -9.98
CA GLU A 118 1.06 11.66 -9.50
C GLU A 118 0.52 12.31 -8.21
N LYS A 119 -0.53 11.77 -7.59
CA LYS A 119 -1.01 12.29 -6.30
C LYS A 119 0.10 12.29 -5.26
N ASP A 120 0.01 13.25 -4.34
CA ASP A 120 0.95 13.33 -3.23
C ASP A 120 1.02 12.01 -2.46
N PHE A 121 2.24 11.57 -2.16
CA PHE A 121 2.46 10.35 -1.40
C PHE A 121 1.98 10.54 0.04
N ARG A 122 1.10 9.66 0.46
CA ARG A 122 0.64 9.53 1.84
C ARG A 122 0.73 8.07 2.23
N ALA A 123 1.66 7.74 3.13
CA ALA A 123 1.83 6.36 3.57
C ALA A 123 0.60 5.89 4.34
N HIS A 124 -0.07 4.88 3.82
CA HIS A 124 -1.27 4.29 4.40
C HIS A 124 -1.48 2.87 3.91
N VAL A 125 -2.26 2.12 4.68
CA VAL A 125 -2.75 0.79 4.29
C VAL A 125 -4.27 0.88 4.13
N THR A 126 -4.77 0.52 2.96
CA THR A 126 -6.21 0.41 2.73
C THR A 126 -6.75 -0.82 3.45
N LEU A 127 -7.75 -0.62 4.32
CA LEU A 127 -8.38 -1.68 5.10
C LEU A 127 -9.69 -2.16 4.49
N MET A 128 -10.49 -1.26 3.93
CA MET A 128 -11.75 -1.59 3.31
C MET A 128 -12.17 -0.54 2.29
N ARG A 129 -13.00 -0.95 1.35
CA ARG A 129 -13.60 -0.10 0.31
C ARG A 129 -15.11 -0.15 0.37
N ALA A 130 -15.75 0.84 -0.22
CA ALA A 130 -17.20 0.97 -0.28
C ALA A 130 -17.85 0.93 1.12
N ALA A 131 -17.22 1.53 2.11
CA ALA A 131 -17.74 1.69 3.45
C ALA A 131 -18.80 2.78 3.51
N ASP A 132 -19.89 2.53 4.22
CA ASP A 132 -20.90 3.56 4.54
C ASP A 132 -20.65 4.14 5.93
N LEU A 133 -19.99 5.30 5.97
CA LEU A 133 -19.71 6.03 7.20
C LEU A 133 -20.90 6.81 7.73
N ALA A 134 -21.94 7.01 6.93
CA ALA A 134 -23.14 7.77 7.34
C ALA A 134 -23.92 7.05 8.46
N SER A 135 -23.74 5.73 8.59
CA SER A 135 -24.39 4.89 9.61
C SER A 135 -23.64 4.82 10.94
N VAL A 136 -22.44 5.39 11.04
CA VAL A 136 -21.62 5.36 12.26
C VAL A 136 -21.27 6.76 12.71
N ALA A 137 -21.36 6.97 14.03
CA ALA A 137 -21.02 8.27 14.64
C ALA A 137 -19.50 8.46 14.75
N GLU A 138 -18.77 7.37 15.00
CA GLU A 138 -17.35 7.38 15.27
C GLU A 138 -16.70 6.05 14.82
N LEU A 139 -15.47 6.14 14.25
CA LEU A 139 -14.68 4.95 13.96
C LEU A 139 -14.06 4.39 15.24
N PRO A 140 -13.90 3.06 15.35
CA PRO A 140 -13.22 2.46 16.50
C PRO A 140 -11.75 2.88 16.54
N MET A 141 -11.14 2.79 17.72
CA MET A 141 -9.70 3.01 17.87
C MET A 141 -8.93 1.94 17.10
N PRO A 142 -7.93 2.33 16.28
CA PRO A 142 -7.10 1.37 15.58
C PRO A 142 -6.13 0.67 16.53
N HIS A 143 -5.76 -0.56 16.20
CA HIS A 143 -4.65 -1.25 16.83
C HIS A 143 -3.33 -0.69 16.29
N ILE A 144 -2.37 -0.49 17.18
CA ILE A 144 -1.06 0.09 16.87
C ILE A 144 0.00 -0.99 16.99
N ALA A 145 0.95 -0.97 16.06
CA ALA A 145 2.15 -1.81 16.07
C ALA A 145 3.26 -1.10 15.32
N ARG A 146 4.49 -1.53 15.52
CA ARG A 146 5.65 -1.07 14.79
C ARG A 146 6.53 -2.23 14.37
N GLY A 147 7.32 -2.03 13.34
CA GLY A 147 8.28 -3.01 12.87
C GLY A 147 9.00 -2.53 11.61
N PRO A 148 9.99 -3.29 11.14
CA PRO A 148 10.77 -2.91 9.98
C PRO A 148 10.02 -3.23 8.67
N ILE A 149 9.98 -2.26 7.76
CA ILE A 149 9.70 -2.48 6.35
C ILE A 149 11.04 -2.83 5.70
N ASP A 150 11.17 -4.06 5.25
CA ASP A 150 12.43 -4.59 4.68
C ASP A 150 12.28 -5.17 3.27
N ALA A 151 11.08 -5.09 2.69
CA ALA A 151 10.79 -5.59 1.36
C ALA A 151 9.92 -4.63 0.56
N ILE A 152 10.36 -4.35 -0.67
CA ILE A 152 9.62 -3.57 -1.65
C ILE A 152 9.38 -4.46 -2.86
N THR A 153 8.12 -4.57 -3.28
CA THR A 153 7.71 -5.53 -4.29
C THR A 153 6.96 -4.86 -5.44
N LEU A 154 7.30 -5.26 -6.65
CA LEU A 154 6.52 -4.99 -7.85
C LEU A 154 5.43 -6.05 -7.97
N PHE A 155 4.18 -5.60 -8.00
CA PHE A 155 3.02 -6.47 -8.17
C PHE A 155 2.32 -6.23 -9.50
N SER A 156 1.78 -7.30 -10.06
CA SER A 156 0.67 -7.18 -11.00
C SER A 156 -0.66 -7.32 -10.28
N SER A 157 -1.69 -6.65 -10.79
CA SER A 157 -3.05 -6.79 -10.28
C SER A 157 -4.00 -7.23 -11.39
N ASP A 158 -4.75 -8.29 -11.12
CA ASP A 158 -5.84 -8.76 -11.96
C ASP A 158 -7.18 -8.39 -11.32
N LEU A 159 -7.97 -7.59 -12.04
CA LEU A 159 -9.30 -7.12 -11.62
C LEU A 159 -10.43 -7.81 -12.40
N SER A 160 -10.13 -8.81 -13.23
CA SER A 160 -11.11 -9.49 -14.08
C SER A 160 -12.06 -10.40 -13.30
N GLY A 161 -11.65 -10.85 -12.11
CA GLY A 161 -12.42 -11.71 -11.23
C GLY A 161 -13.32 -10.94 -10.26
N PRO A 162 -14.07 -11.65 -9.40
CA PRO A 162 -14.93 -11.03 -8.39
C PRO A 162 -14.15 -10.29 -7.29
N HIS A 163 -12.90 -10.65 -7.10
CA HIS A 163 -11.97 -10.00 -6.17
C HIS A 163 -10.65 -9.71 -6.87
N PRO A 164 -9.96 -8.61 -6.53
CA PRO A 164 -8.61 -8.35 -7.01
C PRO A 164 -7.66 -9.50 -6.64
N VAL A 165 -6.77 -9.85 -7.54
CA VAL A 165 -5.66 -10.79 -7.29
C VAL A 165 -4.35 -10.06 -7.53
N TYR A 166 -3.44 -10.10 -6.55
CA TYR A 166 -2.11 -9.52 -6.66
C TYR A 166 -1.08 -10.64 -6.80
N GLU A 167 -0.23 -10.52 -7.80
CA GLU A 167 0.86 -11.45 -8.05
C GLU A 167 2.19 -10.72 -7.92
N PRO A 168 3.09 -11.15 -7.00
CA PRO A 168 4.42 -10.58 -6.90
C PRO A 168 5.26 -10.97 -8.11
N LEU A 169 5.78 -9.97 -8.81
CA LEU A 169 6.65 -10.17 -9.97
C LEU A 169 8.12 -10.06 -9.62
N HIS A 170 8.47 -9.17 -8.71
CA HIS A 170 9.85 -8.99 -8.26
C HIS A 170 9.89 -8.32 -6.89
N MET A 171 10.71 -8.86 -5.99
CA MET A 171 10.91 -8.33 -4.64
C MET A 171 12.36 -7.89 -4.46
N VAL A 172 12.54 -6.72 -3.86
CA VAL A 172 13.85 -6.24 -3.42
C VAL A 172 13.87 -6.17 -1.90
N ARG A 173 14.86 -6.79 -1.29
CA ARG A 173 15.14 -6.67 0.15
C ARG A 173 15.95 -5.41 0.41
N LEU A 174 15.57 -4.67 1.44
CA LEU A 174 16.30 -3.52 1.95
C LEU A 174 17.39 -3.98 2.93
N GLY A 175 18.52 -3.32 2.90
CA GLY A 175 19.66 -3.66 3.75
C GLY A 175 20.91 -4.10 3.04
#